data_f1696a2515cca7fd4280f78acdb441af
#
_entry.id   f1696a2515cca7fd4280f78acdb441af
#
_cell.length_a   1.000
_cell.length_b   1.000
_cell.length_c   1.000
_cell.angle_alpha   90.00
_cell.angle_beta   90.00
_cell.angle_gamma   90.00
#
_symmetry.space_group_name_H-M   'P 1'
#
loop_
_entity.id
_entity.type
_entity.pdbx_description
1 polymer ?
#
loop_
_entity_poly.entity_id
_entity_poly.type
_entity_poly.pdbx_seq_one_letter_code
_entity_poly.pdbx_strand_id
1 'polypeptide(L)'
;QSDSGMFAASDPLALADLTNEFVFLEDGDVAEVSAKEYKILDKNQKRAIRKITTIDVSSEAMGKNGYRHFMEKEIYEQPTAILNTLDGRIGGEDVLENIFGEGSNELLSKVERIQIVAAGTSLHAGRVAANWFSAIANLPTQIDYASEYRYKNPYVDKNTLLLTISQSGETADTLGALRYAKERSYLGSVSYTHLTLPTNDQV
;
A
#
# COMPACT_ATOMS: atom_id res chain seq x y z
N GLN A 1 -8.16 23.55 -4.30
CA GLN A 1 -8.85 24.70 -4.90
C GLN A 1 -8.05 25.18 -6.09
N SER A 2 -8.69 25.48 -7.21
CA SER A 2 -8.06 26.13 -8.35
C SER A 2 -8.96 27.25 -8.86
N ASP A 3 -8.47 28.03 -9.82
CA ASP A 3 -9.27 29.09 -10.47
C ASP A 3 -10.52 28.53 -11.16
N SER A 4 -10.53 27.25 -11.51
CA SER A 4 -11.65 26.54 -12.15
C SER A 4 -12.65 25.92 -11.15
N GLY A 5 -12.38 25.93 -9.83
CA GLY A 5 -13.30 25.42 -8.81
C GLY A 5 -12.66 24.57 -7.73
N MET A 6 -13.51 23.77 -7.07
CA MET A 6 -13.12 22.84 -6.02
C MET A 6 -13.24 21.40 -6.55
N PHE A 7 -12.26 20.58 -6.24
CA PHE A 7 -12.18 19.20 -6.71
C PHE A 7 -11.93 18.27 -5.54
N ALA A 8 -12.36 17.02 -5.66
CA ALA A 8 -12.08 15.95 -4.73
C ALA A 8 -11.62 14.71 -5.50
N ALA A 9 -10.58 14.06 -5.00
CA ALA A 9 -10.06 12.80 -5.55
C ALA A 9 -9.44 11.97 -4.42
N SER A 10 -9.27 10.69 -4.65
CA SER A 10 -8.58 9.78 -3.73
C SER A 10 -7.05 9.88 -3.83
N ASP A 11 -6.53 10.45 -4.92
CA ASP A 11 -5.11 10.58 -5.17
C ASP A 11 -4.79 12.00 -5.66
N PRO A 12 -3.80 12.70 -5.06
CA PRO A 12 -3.36 14.02 -5.51
C PRO A 12 -2.94 14.06 -6.98
N LEU A 13 -2.37 12.98 -7.51
CA LEU A 13 -1.95 12.87 -8.91
C LEU A 13 -3.11 13.10 -9.89
N ALA A 14 -4.32 12.67 -9.52
CA ALA A 14 -5.51 12.88 -10.36
C ALA A 14 -5.87 14.36 -10.56
N LEU A 15 -5.38 15.24 -9.70
CA LEU A 15 -5.67 16.67 -9.71
C LEU A 15 -4.42 17.54 -9.93
N ALA A 16 -3.27 16.93 -10.16
CA ALA A 16 -1.99 17.62 -10.22
C ALA A 16 -1.91 18.65 -11.37
N ASP A 17 -2.61 18.39 -12.48
CA ASP A 17 -2.73 19.35 -13.59
C ASP A 17 -3.60 20.57 -13.24
N LEU A 18 -4.36 20.51 -12.15
CA LEU A 18 -5.31 21.56 -11.76
C LEU A 18 -4.84 22.38 -10.58
N THR A 19 -4.09 21.77 -9.67
CA THR A 19 -3.62 22.43 -8.44
C THR A 19 -2.47 21.64 -7.81
N ASN A 20 -1.60 22.35 -7.09
CA ASN A 20 -0.59 21.77 -6.23
C ASN A 20 -0.91 21.93 -4.73
N GLU A 21 -2.06 22.55 -4.40
CA GLU A 21 -2.51 22.72 -3.03
C GLU A 21 -3.63 21.75 -2.69
N PHE A 22 -3.43 20.98 -1.66
CA PHE A 22 -4.34 19.92 -1.23
C PHE A 22 -4.69 20.04 0.25
N VAL A 23 -5.90 19.65 0.57
CA VAL A 23 -6.37 19.44 1.94
C VAL A 23 -6.66 17.96 2.09
N PHE A 24 -5.90 17.29 2.95
CA PHE A 24 -6.12 15.89 3.27
C PHE A 24 -7.15 15.76 4.39
N LEU A 25 -8.11 14.86 4.18
CA LEU A 25 -9.09 14.50 5.20
C LEU A 25 -8.47 13.48 6.16
N GLU A 26 -8.83 13.58 7.43
CA GLU A 26 -8.48 12.60 8.44
C GLU A 26 -9.58 11.53 8.59
N ASP A 27 -9.26 10.42 9.24
CA ASP A 27 -10.21 9.34 9.47
C ASP A 27 -11.47 9.81 10.21
N GLY A 28 -12.60 9.61 9.55
CA GLY A 28 -13.92 10.03 10.05
C GLY A 28 -14.33 11.44 9.67
N ASP A 29 -13.52 12.16 8.89
CA ASP A 29 -13.91 13.45 8.32
C ASP A 29 -14.97 13.26 7.24
N VAL A 30 -15.89 14.20 7.20
CA VAL A 30 -16.87 14.37 6.11
C VAL A 30 -16.71 15.74 5.52
N ALA A 31 -16.47 15.82 4.21
CA ALA A 31 -16.34 17.10 3.51
C ALA A 31 -17.56 17.36 2.62
N GLU A 32 -18.13 18.54 2.77
CA GLU A 32 -19.10 19.11 1.84
C GLU A 32 -18.33 20.05 0.90
N VAL A 33 -18.38 19.76 -0.39
CA VAL A 33 -17.66 20.52 -1.43
C VAL A 33 -18.65 21.16 -2.39
N SER A 34 -18.57 22.46 -2.55
CA SER A 34 -19.32 23.24 -3.53
C SER A 34 -18.38 23.83 -4.59
N ALA A 35 -18.90 24.53 -5.57
CA ALA A 35 -18.07 25.13 -6.61
C ALA A 35 -17.08 26.21 -6.08
N LYS A 36 -17.37 26.84 -4.93
CA LYS A 36 -16.58 27.95 -4.40
C LYS A 36 -15.98 27.73 -3.03
N GLU A 37 -16.52 26.80 -2.26
CA GLU A 37 -16.10 26.57 -0.88
C GLU A 37 -16.21 25.11 -0.48
N TYR A 38 -15.52 24.75 0.57
CA TYR A 38 -15.65 23.45 1.22
C TYR A 38 -15.84 23.62 2.73
N LYS A 39 -16.48 22.64 3.35
CA LYS A 39 -16.60 22.50 4.80
C LYS A 39 -16.21 21.11 5.20
N ILE A 40 -15.47 21.00 6.28
CA ILE A 40 -15.08 19.71 6.85
C ILE A 40 -15.70 19.58 8.24
N LEU A 41 -16.31 18.45 8.50
CA LEU A 41 -16.76 18.03 9.82
C LEU A 41 -15.90 16.83 10.26
N ASP A 42 -15.43 16.88 11.48
CA ASP A 42 -14.68 15.77 12.09
C ASP A 42 -15.60 14.59 12.45
N LYS A 43 -15.03 13.51 12.97
CA LYS A 43 -15.76 12.33 13.45
C LYS A 43 -16.81 12.63 14.54
N ASN A 44 -16.74 13.80 15.21
CA ASN A 44 -17.70 14.27 16.20
C ASN A 44 -18.73 15.26 15.61
N GLN A 45 -18.77 15.40 14.28
CA GLN A 45 -19.63 16.33 13.56
C GLN A 45 -19.34 17.80 13.88
N LYS A 46 -18.14 18.13 14.35
CA LYS A 46 -17.72 19.51 14.58
C LYS A 46 -16.93 20.03 13.39
N ARG A 47 -17.09 21.33 13.10
CA ARG A 47 -16.33 21.98 12.05
C ARG A 47 -14.83 21.85 12.33
N ALA A 48 -14.11 21.28 11.37
CA ALA A 48 -12.68 21.09 11.41
C ALA A 48 -11.98 21.95 10.34
N ILE A 49 -10.78 22.39 10.65
CA ILE A 49 -9.88 23.05 9.71
C ILE A 49 -8.69 22.12 9.54
N ARG A 50 -8.39 21.76 8.30
CA ARG A 50 -7.23 20.93 7.95
C ARG A 50 -6.17 21.78 7.28
N LYS A 51 -4.91 21.38 7.44
CA LYS A 51 -3.77 22.09 6.87
C LYS A 51 -3.79 21.97 5.34
N ILE A 52 -3.56 23.09 4.66
CA ILE A 52 -3.26 23.06 3.23
C ILE A 52 -1.81 22.57 3.07
N THR A 53 -1.63 21.57 2.23
CA THR A 53 -0.33 20.97 1.93
C THR A 53 -0.04 21.21 0.46
N THR A 54 1.12 21.79 0.17
CA THR A 54 1.61 21.91 -1.20
C THR A 54 2.40 20.67 -1.57
N ILE A 55 2.02 20.03 -2.67
CA ILE A 55 2.72 18.87 -3.22
C ILE A 55 3.37 19.30 -4.53
N ASP A 56 4.69 19.19 -4.59
CA ASP A 56 5.43 19.36 -5.83
C ASP A 56 5.45 18.03 -6.58
N VAL A 57 4.50 17.87 -7.49
CA VAL A 57 4.44 16.69 -8.33
C VAL A 57 5.30 16.97 -9.55
N SER A 58 6.41 16.24 -9.67
CA SER A 58 7.27 16.40 -10.84
C SER A 58 6.52 16.13 -12.14
N SER A 59 6.72 16.96 -13.13
CA SER A 59 6.11 16.83 -14.47
C SER A 59 6.41 15.47 -15.14
N GLU A 60 7.49 14.80 -14.73
CA GLU A 60 7.88 13.47 -15.19
C GLU A 60 6.95 12.38 -14.64
N ALA A 61 6.52 12.48 -13.38
CA ALA A 61 5.59 11.53 -12.78
C ALA A 61 4.20 11.62 -13.41
N MET A 62 3.76 12.83 -13.79
CA MET A 62 2.46 13.10 -14.40
C MET A 62 2.42 12.81 -15.91
N GLY A 63 3.57 12.90 -16.58
CA GLY A 63 3.63 12.79 -18.03
C GLY A 63 3.51 11.35 -18.53
N LYS A 64 2.80 11.17 -19.63
CA LYS A 64 2.80 9.88 -20.37
C LYS A 64 4.16 9.60 -21.05
N ASN A 65 5.11 10.52 -21.02
CA ASN A 65 6.46 10.40 -21.59
C ASN A 65 6.47 9.86 -23.02
N GLY A 66 5.51 10.34 -23.87
CA GLY A 66 5.36 9.91 -25.25
C GLY A 66 4.51 8.66 -25.46
N TYR A 67 4.11 7.97 -24.41
CA TYR A 67 3.19 6.83 -24.49
C TYR A 67 1.74 7.24 -24.70
N ARG A 68 0.98 6.42 -25.39
CA ARG A 68 -0.44 6.68 -25.65
C ARG A 68 -1.29 6.55 -24.38
N HIS A 69 -0.96 5.59 -23.51
CA HIS A 69 -1.68 5.26 -22.28
C HIS A 69 -0.72 5.12 -21.11
N PHE A 70 -1.17 5.43 -19.88
CA PHE A 70 -0.37 5.23 -18.67
C PHE A 70 0.01 3.76 -18.47
N MET A 71 -0.90 2.82 -18.71
CA MET A 71 -0.61 1.40 -18.61
C MET A 71 0.52 0.98 -19.56
N GLU A 72 0.57 1.53 -20.78
CA GLU A 72 1.65 1.27 -21.73
C GLU A 72 2.98 1.79 -21.18
N LYS A 73 3.00 3.01 -20.66
CA LYS A 73 4.17 3.60 -19.98
C LYS A 73 4.65 2.66 -18.86
N GLU A 74 3.75 2.27 -17.94
CA GLU A 74 4.06 1.40 -16.80
C GLU A 74 4.65 0.05 -17.23
N ILE A 75 4.14 -0.54 -18.31
CA ILE A 75 4.68 -1.79 -18.88
C ILE A 75 6.14 -1.62 -19.27
N TYR A 76 6.48 -0.54 -19.96
CA TYR A 76 7.85 -0.28 -20.41
C TYR A 76 8.77 0.25 -19.29
N GLU A 77 8.23 0.79 -18.22
CA GLU A 77 8.99 1.22 -17.04
C GLU A 77 9.35 0.07 -16.09
N GLN A 78 8.75 -1.12 -16.24
CA GLN A 78 8.99 -2.25 -15.33
C GLN A 78 10.48 -2.57 -15.10
N PRO A 79 11.37 -2.60 -16.11
CA PRO A 79 12.79 -2.88 -15.86
C PRO A 79 13.43 -1.88 -14.88
N THR A 80 13.15 -0.58 -15.08
CA THR A 80 13.66 0.48 -14.21
C THR A 80 13.02 0.41 -12.82
N ALA A 81 11.72 0.16 -12.73
CA ALA A 81 11.01 0.00 -11.47
C ALA A 81 11.55 -1.18 -10.65
N ILE A 82 11.87 -2.30 -11.29
CA ILE A 82 12.49 -3.45 -10.63
C ILE A 82 13.88 -3.08 -10.09
N LEU A 83 14.72 -2.44 -10.91
CA LEU A 83 16.07 -2.02 -10.47
C LEU A 83 15.98 -1.06 -9.27
N ASN A 84 15.11 -0.05 -9.33
CA ASN A 84 14.91 0.90 -8.23
C ASN A 84 14.39 0.20 -6.96
N THR A 85 13.56 -0.83 -7.13
CA THR A 85 13.06 -1.62 -6.01
C THR A 85 14.16 -2.43 -5.34
N LEU A 86 15.09 -2.97 -6.10
CA LEU A 86 16.17 -3.80 -5.58
C LEU A 86 17.33 -2.95 -5.03
N ASP A 87 17.42 -1.69 -5.45
CA ASP A 87 18.46 -0.78 -4.99
C ASP A 87 18.39 -0.59 -3.46
N GLY A 88 19.55 -0.73 -2.80
CA GLY A 88 19.64 -0.70 -1.35
C GLY A 88 19.02 -1.89 -0.61
N ARG A 89 18.53 -2.93 -1.33
CA ARG A 89 17.96 -4.14 -0.73
C ARG A 89 18.77 -5.40 -1.01
N ILE A 90 19.57 -5.38 -2.05
CA ILE A 90 20.47 -6.48 -2.40
C ILE A 90 21.90 -5.99 -2.30
N GLY A 91 22.76 -6.77 -1.63
CA GLY A 91 24.18 -6.55 -1.51
C GLY A 91 24.95 -7.76 -2.03
N GLY A 92 25.50 -7.67 -3.26
CA GLY A 92 26.11 -8.82 -3.91
C GLY A 92 25.05 -9.85 -4.34
N GLU A 93 25.13 -11.07 -3.83
CA GLU A 93 24.18 -12.14 -4.10
C GLU A 93 23.12 -12.30 -2.97
N ASP A 94 23.24 -11.51 -1.91
CA ASP A 94 22.40 -11.65 -0.71
C ASP A 94 21.42 -10.48 -0.57
N VAL A 95 20.30 -10.77 0.07
CA VAL A 95 19.36 -9.75 0.54
C VAL A 95 19.95 -9.11 1.80
N LEU A 96 19.98 -7.76 1.85
CA LEU A 96 20.52 -7.05 2.98
C LEU A 96 19.73 -7.34 4.26
N GLU A 97 20.44 -7.48 5.37
CA GLU A 97 19.82 -7.67 6.67
C GLU A 97 18.94 -6.47 7.05
N ASN A 98 17.87 -6.75 7.77
CA ASN A 98 16.95 -5.73 8.30
C ASN A 98 16.22 -4.86 7.26
N ILE A 99 16.12 -5.29 6.01
CA ILE A 99 15.33 -4.57 4.99
C ILE A 99 13.85 -4.39 5.39
N PHE A 100 13.36 -5.24 6.29
CA PHE A 100 12.01 -5.18 6.87
C PHE A 100 12.00 -4.57 8.28
N GLY A 101 13.09 -3.93 8.70
CA GLY A 101 13.23 -3.30 10.01
C GLY A 101 14.07 -4.12 11.00
N GLU A 102 14.40 -3.48 12.11
CA GLU A 102 15.21 -4.09 13.18
C GLU A 102 14.50 -5.32 13.78
N GLY A 103 15.23 -6.40 13.97
CA GLY A 103 14.69 -7.66 14.49
C GLY A 103 13.92 -8.52 13.49
N SER A 104 13.77 -8.08 12.24
CA SER A 104 13.07 -8.84 11.20
C SER A 104 13.67 -10.20 10.94
N ASN A 105 14.99 -10.35 10.97
CA ASN A 105 15.67 -11.62 10.75
C ASN A 105 15.33 -12.65 11.82
N GLU A 106 15.26 -12.23 13.11
CA GLU A 106 14.85 -13.11 14.19
C GLU A 106 13.39 -13.55 14.05
N LEU A 107 12.51 -12.65 13.62
CA LEU A 107 11.11 -12.96 13.37
C LEU A 107 10.98 -13.92 12.19
N LEU A 108 11.63 -13.62 11.07
CA LEU A 108 11.54 -14.44 9.85
C LEU A 108 12.10 -15.85 10.05
N SER A 109 13.11 -16.01 10.90
CA SER A 109 13.67 -17.35 11.23
C SER A 109 12.68 -18.29 11.95
N LYS A 110 11.61 -17.74 12.53
CA LYS A 110 10.55 -18.48 13.23
C LYS A 110 9.34 -18.78 12.36
N VAL A 111 9.33 -18.29 11.11
CA VAL A 111 8.21 -18.49 10.19
C VAL A 111 8.16 -19.94 9.72
N GLU A 112 7.05 -20.59 9.95
CA GLU A 112 6.77 -21.95 9.48
C GLU A 112 5.67 -21.98 8.41
N ARG A 113 4.94 -20.89 8.26
CA ARG A 113 3.84 -20.75 7.30
C ARG A 113 3.63 -19.31 6.89
N ILE A 114 3.14 -19.09 5.68
CA ILE A 114 2.77 -17.78 5.19
C ILE A 114 1.28 -17.75 4.84
N GLN A 115 0.60 -16.71 5.30
CA GLN A 115 -0.74 -16.34 4.86
C GLN A 115 -0.64 -15.05 4.06
N ILE A 116 -0.97 -15.09 2.76
CA ILE A 116 -1.02 -13.89 1.93
C ILE A 116 -2.47 -13.41 1.85
N VAL A 117 -2.67 -12.12 2.00
CA VAL A 117 -3.98 -11.47 1.86
C VAL A 117 -3.86 -10.24 0.97
N ALA A 118 -4.61 -10.21 -0.11
CA ALA A 118 -4.55 -9.14 -1.09
C ALA A 118 -5.87 -9.01 -1.88
N ALA A 119 -5.97 -7.96 -2.67
CA ALA A 119 -7.09 -7.71 -3.57
C ALA A 119 -6.60 -7.38 -4.99
N GLY A 120 -7.44 -7.58 -5.99
CA GLY A 120 -7.17 -7.19 -7.38
C GLY A 120 -5.88 -7.81 -7.94
N THR A 121 -5.09 -7.01 -8.64
CA THR A 121 -3.83 -7.45 -9.26
C THR A 121 -2.77 -7.84 -8.23
N SER A 122 -2.79 -7.24 -7.03
CA SER A 122 -1.94 -7.63 -5.91
C SER A 122 -2.17 -9.07 -5.48
N LEU A 123 -3.41 -9.58 -5.57
CA LEU A 123 -3.71 -10.99 -5.31
C LEU A 123 -3.02 -11.91 -6.34
N HIS A 124 -2.95 -11.50 -7.61
CA HIS A 124 -2.27 -12.29 -8.65
C HIS A 124 -0.76 -12.33 -8.41
N ALA A 125 -0.15 -11.21 -8.02
CA ALA A 125 1.25 -11.18 -7.58
C ALA A 125 1.47 -12.10 -6.37
N GLY A 126 0.57 -12.05 -5.40
CA GLY A 126 0.59 -12.94 -4.24
C GLY A 126 0.50 -14.42 -4.60
N ARG A 127 -0.26 -14.80 -5.62
CA ARG A 127 -0.33 -16.19 -6.13
C ARG A 127 0.99 -16.68 -6.70
N VAL A 128 1.70 -15.82 -7.44
CA VAL A 128 3.04 -16.15 -7.93
C VAL A 128 4.00 -16.30 -6.76
N ALA A 129 3.99 -15.36 -5.82
CA ALA A 129 4.82 -15.40 -4.62
C ALA A 129 4.54 -16.66 -3.78
N ALA A 130 3.28 -17.07 -3.62
CA ALA A 130 2.92 -18.28 -2.90
C ALA A 130 3.56 -19.53 -3.50
N ASN A 131 3.61 -19.63 -4.83
CA ASN A 131 4.29 -20.73 -5.51
C ASN A 131 5.81 -20.71 -5.23
N TRP A 132 6.43 -19.53 -5.22
CA TRP A 132 7.85 -19.40 -4.93
C TRP A 132 8.18 -19.72 -3.47
N PHE A 133 7.40 -19.24 -2.51
CA PHE A 133 7.57 -19.57 -1.10
C PHE A 133 7.47 -21.08 -0.88
N SER A 134 6.50 -21.75 -1.51
CA SER A 134 6.34 -23.19 -1.38
C SER A 134 7.46 -23.95 -2.09
N ALA A 135 7.84 -23.58 -3.31
CA ALA A 135 8.79 -24.33 -4.11
C ALA A 135 10.25 -24.07 -3.74
N ILE A 136 10.61 -22.85 -3.36
CA ILE A 136 11.99 -22.42 -3.11
C ILE A 136 12.30 -22.45 -1.61
N ALA A 137 11.42 -21.85 -0.79
CA ALA A 137 11.64 -21.75 0.64
C ALA A 137 11.05 -22.94 1.43
N ASN A 138 10.33 -23.84 0.77
CA ASN A 138 9.62 -24.97 1.41
C ASN A 138 8.69 -24.52 2.55
N LEU A 139 8.08 -23.32 2.39
CA LEU A 139 7.14 -22.75 3.34
C LEU A 139 5.70 -22.94 2.83
N PRO A 140 4.84 -23.67 3.57
CA PRO A 140 3.42 -23.75 3.25
C PRO A 140 2.80 -22.36 3.17
N THR A 141 2.23 -22.01 2.03
CA THR A 141 1.70 -20.68 1.78
C THR A 141 0.25 -20.75 1.32
N GLN A 142 -0.61 -20.02 2.01
CA GLN A 142 -2.01 -19.84 1.63
C GLN A 142 -2.25 -18.41 1.16
N ILE A 143 -3.24 -18.24 0.28
CA ILE A 143 -3.63 -16.93 -0.21
C ILE A 143 -5.13 -16.78 -0.21
N ASP A 144 -5.59 -15.64 0.30
CA ASP A 144 -7.01 -15.28 0.39
C ASP A 144 -7.29 -13.89 -0.17
N TYR A 145 -8.53 -13.70 -0.62
CA TYR A 145 -9.04 -12.38 -0.95
C TYR A 145 -9.22 -11.55 0.33
N ALA A 146 -8.73 -10.31 0.31
CA ALA A 146 -8.84 -9.42 1.45
C ALA A 146 -10.29 -9.16 1.88
N SER A 147 -11.22 -9.09 0.93
CA SER A 147 -12.66 -8.93 1.18
C SER A 147 -13.26 -10.09 1.97
N GLU A 148 -12.72 -11.30 1.79
CA GLU A 148 -13.27 -12.53 2.36
C GLU A 148 -12.57 -12.96 3.66
N TYR A 149 -11.29 -12.60 3.79
CA TYR A 149 -10.39 -13.17 4.78
C TYR A 149 -10.92 -13.10 6.21
N ARG A 150 -11.33 -11.91 6.66
CA ARG A 150 -11.82 -11.69 8.03
C ARG A 150 -13.14 -12.40 8.32
N TYR A 151 -13.99 -12.64 7.29
CA TYR A 151 -15.30 -13.29 7.44
C TYR A 151 -15.19 -14.81 7.48
N LYS A 152 -14.15 -15.38 6.93
CA LYS A 152 -13.88 -16.83 6.96
C LYS A 152 -13.48 -17.33 8.34
N ASN A 153 -13.11 -16.43 9.27
CA ASN A 153 -12.55 -16.77 10.58
C ASN A 153 -11.46 -17.85 10.48
N PRO A 154 -10.37 -17.58 9.72
CA PRO A 154 -9.36 -18.58 9.41
C PRO A 154 -8.65 -19.06 10.67
N TYR A 155 -8.27 -20.34 10.66
CA TYR A 155 -7.37 -20.87 11.67
C TYR A 155 -5.99 -20.22 11.53
N VAL A 156 -5.45 -19.75 12.64
CA VAL A 156 -4.13 -19.10 12.70
C VAL A 156 -3.19 -19.95 13.54
N ASP A 157 -2.12 -20.39 12.94
CA ASP A 157 -0.99 -21.00 13.63
C ASP A 157 -0.04 -19.93 14.15
N LYS A 158 0.55 -20.15 15.33
CA LYS A 158 1.43 -19.18 16.00
C LYS A 158 2.66 -18.75 15.19
N ASN A 159 3.16 -19.64 14.31
CA ASN A 159 4.33 -19.39 13.48
C ASN A 159 3.95 -18.97 12.05
N THR A 160 2.75 -18.42 11.90
CA THR A 160 2.27 -17.89 10.61
C THR A 160 2.65 -16.42 10.46
N LEU A 161 3.32 -16.10 9.36
CA LEU A 161 3.53 -14.72 8.91
C LEU A 161 2.34 -14.29 8.05
N LEU A 162 1.68 -13.19 8.43
CA LEU A 162 0.71 -12.55 7.55
C LEU A 162 1.43 -11.58 6.62
N LEU A 163 1.27 -11.77 5.32
CA LEU A 163 1.77 -10.87 4.28
C LEU A 163 0.59 -10.21 3.56
N THR A 164 0.47 -8.90 3.68
CA THR A 164 -0.51 -8.13 2.91
C THR A 164 0.18 -7.41 1.75
N ILE A 165 -0.44 -7.44 0.58
CA ILE A 165 0.08 -6.78 -0.62
C ILE A 165 -0.95 -5.75 -1.08
N SER A 166 -0.55 -4.49 -1.12
CA SER A 166 -1.40 -3.38 -1.57
C SER A 166 -0.56 -2.34 -2.30
N GLN A 167 -1.05 -1.83 -3.43
CA GLN A 167 -0.38 -0.76 -4.16
C GLN A 167 -0.61 0.59 -3.47
N SER A 168 -1.82 0.90 -3.05
CA SER A 168 -2.16 2.19 -2.42
C SER A 168 -1.85 2.23 -0.92
N GLY A 169 -1.72 1.06 -0.27
CA GLY A 169 -1.66 0.98 1.19
C GLY A 169 -2.99 1.28 1.90
N GLU A 170 -4.01 1.72 1.16
CA GLU A 170 -5.28 2.21 1.73
C GLU A 170 -6.49 1.32 1.39
N THR A 171 -6.27 0.17 0.76
CA THR A 171 -7.36 -0.76 0.44
C THR A 171 -8.06 -1.20 1.72
N ALA A 172 -9.29 -0.77 1.92
CA ALA A 172 -10.06 -0.96 3.15
C ALA A 172 -10.12 -2.41 3.63
N ASP A 173 -10.32 -3.35 2.71
CA ASP A 173 -10.36 -4.78 3.05
C ASP A 173 -8.99 -5.32 3.45
N THR A 174 -7.91 -4.86 2.83
CA THR A 174 -6.53 -5.24 3.19
C THR A 174 -6.18 -4.72 4.58
N LEU A 175 -6.50 -3.45 4.87
CA LEU A 175 -6.34 -2.87 6.20
C LEU A 175 -7.24 -3.56 7.23
N GLY A 176 -8.47 -3.94 6.84
CA GLY A 176 -9.37 -4.72 7.68
C GLY A 176 -8.79 -6.09 8.04
N ALA A 177 -8.18 -6.78 7.08
CA ALA A 177 -7.51 -8.06 7.31
C ALA A 177 -6.29 -7.92 8.24
N LEU A 178 -5.51 -6.85 8.06
CA LEU A 178 -4.36 -6.54 8.92
C LEU A 178 -4.77 -6.28 10.38
N ARG A 179 -5.82 -5.46 10.59
CA ARG A 179 -6.38 -5.21 11.94
C ARG A 179 -6.88 -6.50 12.58
N TYR A 180 -7.60 -7.32 11.81
CA TYR A 180 -8.08 -8.63 12.25
C TYR A 180 -6.92 -9.54 12.69
N ALA A 181 -5.81 -9.54 11.98
CA ALA A 181 -4.64 -10.33 12.31
C ALA A 181 -3.91 -9.83 13.57
N LYS A 182 -3.83 -8.51 13.79
CA LYS A 182 -3.23 -7.93 15.02
C LYS A 182 -3.93 -8.37 16.31
N GLU A 183 -5.22 -8.68 16.23
CA GLU A 183 -6.00 -9.18 17.36
C GLU A 183 -5.82 -10.69 17.61
N ARG A 184 -5.02 -11.36 16.78
CA ARG A 184 -4.79 -12.81 16.80
C ARG A 184 -3.31 -13.15 16.90
N SER A 185 -3.05 -14.43 17.15
CA SER A 185 -1.70 -14.90 17.46
C SER A 185 -0.82 -15.13 16.20
N TYR A 186 -0.82 -14.20 15.25
CA TYR A 186 0.18 -14.22 14.18
C TYR A 186 1.57 -13.91 14.72
N LEU A 187 2.60 -14.54 14.17
CA LEU A 187 3.99 -14.27 14.52
C LEU A 187 4.38 -12.83 14.22
N GLY A 188 3.89 -12.31 13.10
CA GLY A 188 4.08 -10.94 12.66
C GLY A 188 3.22 -10.65 11.45
N SER A 189 3.15 -9.37 11.07
CA SER A 189 2.48 -8.93 9.85
C SER A 189 3.36 -7.98 9.08
N VAL A 190 3.48 -8.20 7.78
CA VAL A 190 4.19 -7.32 6.85
C VAL A 190 3.17 -6.79 5.85
N SER A 191 3.09 -5.49 5.74
CA SER A 191 2.32 -4.83 4.69
C SER A 191 3.27 -4.19 3.70
N TYR A 192 3.06 -4.48 2.43
CA TYR A 192 3.89 -3.93 1.37
C TYR A 192 3.04 -3.06 0.47
N THR A 193 3.35 -1.76 0.49
CA THR A 193 2.76 -0.78 -0.41
C THR A 193 3.83 -0.33 -1.36
N HIS A 194 3.56 -0.30 -2.62
CA HIS A 194 4.36 0.25 -3.70
C HIS A 194 5.91 0.14 -3.60
N LEU A 195 6.51 -0.30 -4.66
CA LEU A 195 7.95 -0.56 -4.78
C LEU A 195 8.86 0.69 -4.78
N THR A 196 8.34 1.90 -4.69
CA THR A 196 9.08 3.14 -4.95
C THR A 196 9.12 4.18 -3.84
N LEU A 197 8.55 3.91 -2.67
CA LEU A 197 8.60 4.88 -1.56
C LEU A 197 9.43 4.36 -0.41
N PRO A 198 10.37 5.17 0.13
CA PRO A 198 10.95 4.92 1.43
C PRO A 198 9.84 5.16 2.47
N THR A 199 9.11 4.13 2.84
CA THR A 199 8.08 4.23 3.85
C THR A 199 8.69 4.02 5.22
N ASN A 200 8.77 5.10 5.97
CA ASN A 200 8.98 5.08 7.41
C ASN A 200 7.68 4.78 8.19
N ASP A 201 6.75 4.08 7.61
CA ASP A 201 5.53 3.71 8.31
C ASP A 201 5.54 2.22 8.61
N GLN A 202 6.26 1.90 9.67
CA GLN A 202 6.04 0.68 10.44
C GLN A 202 4.74 0.86 11.21
N VAL A 203 3.69 0.21 10.77
CA VAL A 203 2.45 0.06 11.53
C VAL A 203 2.44 -1.31 12.21
#